data_4a815b5e628a2255ef57b89be844ac55
#
_entry.id   4a815b5e628a2255ef57b89be844ac55
#
_cell.length_a   1.000
_cell.length_b   1.000
_cell.length_c   1.000
_cell.angle_alpha   90.00
_cell.angle_beta   90.00
_cell.angle_gamma   90.00
#
_symmetry.space_group_name_H-M   'P 1'
#
loop_
_entity.id
_entity.type
_entity.pdbx_description
1 polymer ?
#
loop_
_entity_poly.entity_id
_entity_poly.type
_entity_poly.pdbx_seq_one_letter_code
_entity_poly.pdbx_strand_id
1 'polypeptide(L)'
;MKALAKILILPLLCILMPGCREQAPDPLQEALEAYILQGEEGSFQLYRIEKIDSTTFRTEFERRQKVYELKLQQETKLYQEYLSQNKPKNAKRHSDAILRTCEIMNGLDSLRAGMEERLDEIAYYDYVFTGKAVSDSHYSEFQDACASVTPAFEVITLAEDRKDLHKAGGRAIPGYLQLLGKDAEEE
;
A
#
# COMPACT_ATOMS: atom_id res chain seq x y z
N MET A 1 -2.77 -88.06 -4.44
CA MET A 1 -1.84 -87.20 -3.77
C MET A 1 -2.08 -85.75 -4.31
N LYS A 2 -2.73 -84.92 -3.54
CA LYS A 2 -3.17 -83.59 -3.96
C LYS A 2 -2.23 -82.52 -3.29
N ALA A 3 -1.46 -81.84 -4.13
CA ALA A 3 -0.62 -80.71 -3.67
C ALA A 3 -1.46 -79.44 -3.68
N LEU A 4 -1.64 -78.85 -2.51
CA LEU A 4 -2.29 -77.56 -2.31
C LEU A 4 -1.28 -76.45 -2.52
N ALA A 5 -1.42 -75.70 -3.61
CA ALA A 5 -0.70 -74.43 -3.81
C ALA A 5 -1.31 -73.36 -2.95
N LYS A 6 -0.56 -72.89 -1.95
CA LYS A 6 -0.91 -71.72 -1.18
C LYS A 6 -0.51 -70.46 -1.95
N ILE A 7 -1.49 -69.76 -2.52
CA ILE A 7 -1.30 -68.44 -3.10
C ILE A 7 -1.20 -67.43 -1.94
N LEU A 8 -0.01 -66.89 -1.79
CA LEU A 8 0.27 -65.79 -0.82
C LEU A 8 -0.14 -64.47 -1.47
N ILE A 9 -1.32 -63.98 -1.12
CA ILE A 9 -1.76 -62.64 -1.51
C ILE A 9 -1.06 -61.64 -0.61
N LEU A 10 -0.06 -60.96 -1.15
CA LEU A 10 0.61 -59.82 -0.50
C LEU A 10 -0.30 -58.60 -0.66
N PRO A 11 -0.83 -57.98 0.42
CA PRO A 11 -1.56 -56.74 0.27
C PRO A 11 -0.58 -55.63 -0.07
N LEU A 12 -0.71 -55.14 -1.30
CA LEU A 12 -0.02 -53.91 -1.74
C LEU A 12 -0.59 -52.72 -0.95
N LEU A 13 0.06 -52.42 0.18
CA LEU A 13 -0.24 -51.27 0.97
C LEU A 13 0.26 -50.03 0.21
N CYS A 14 -0.58 -49.47 -0.65
CA CYS A 14 -0.36 -48.15 -1.21
C CYS A 14 -0.40 -47.13 -0.06
N ILE A 15 0.76 -46.81 0.45
CA ILE A 15 0.96 -45.66 1.33
C ILE A 15 0.66 -44.43 0.49
N LEU A 16 -0.58 -43.97 0.56
CA LEU A 16 -0.96 -42.62 0.16
C LEU A 16 -0.22 -41.65 1.10
N MET A 17 1.01 -41.32 0.74
CA MET A 17 1.65 -40.13 1.30
C MET A 17 0.76 -38.95 0.88
N PRO A 18 0.16 -38.21 1.81
CA PRO A 18 -0.37 -36.92 1.47
C PRO A 18 0.85 -36.10 0.99
N GLY A 19 0.97 -35.96 -0.34
CA GLY A 19 1.95 -35.07 -0.91
C GLY A 19 1.74 -33.72 -0.24
N CYS A 20 2.77 -33.21 0.43
CA CYS A 20 2.84 -31.79 0.72
C CYS A 20 2.69 -31.12 -0.64
N ARG A 21 1.47 -30.70 -0.99
CA ARG A 21 1.28 -29.65 -1.97
C ARG A 21 2.00 -28.46 -1.34
N GLU A 22 3.14 -28.11 -1.88
CA GLU A 22 3.68 -26.78 -1.71
C GLU A 22 2.54 -25.85 -2.10
N GLN A 23 1.93 -25.28 -1.09
CA GLN A 23 0.88 -24.29 -1.29
C GLN A 23 1.60 -23.13 -1.95
N ALA A 24 1.18 -22.75 -3.16
CA ALA A 24 1.74 -21.59 -3.83
C ALA A 24 1.72 -20.43 -2.82
N PRO A 25 2.82 -19.71 -2.67
CA PRO A 25 2.92 -18.64 -1.69
C PRO A 25 1.78 -17.64 -1.91
N ASP A 26 1.26 -17.09 -0.82
CA ASP A 26 0.21 -16.10 -0.87
C ASP A 26 0.78 -14.81 -1.50
N PRO A 27 0.25 -14.33 -2.65
CA PRO A 27 0.77 -13.13 -3.30
C PRO A 27 0.82 -11.90 -2.38
N LEU A 28 -0.08 -11.83 -1.41
CA LEU A 28 -0.10 -10.75 -0.44
C LEU A 28 1.06 -10.86 0.57
N GLN A 29 1.38 -12.10 1.00
CA GLN A 29 2.54 -12.33 1.85
C GLN A 29 3.83 -11.99 1.10
N GLU A 30 3.98 -12.41 -0.16
CA GLU A 30 5.15 -12.07 -0.98
C GLU A 30 5.31 -10.56 -1.17
N ALA A 31 4.20 -9.84 -1.41
CA ALA A 31 4.22 -8.38 -1.55
C ALA A 31 4.66 -7.68 -0.26
N LEU A 32 4.14 -8.12 0.90
CA LEU A 32 4.54 -7.59 2.20
C LEU A 32 6.01 -7.89 2.50
N GLU A 33 6.48 -9.11 2.20
CA GLU A 33 7.87 -9.51 2.39
C GLU A 33 8.81 -8.64 1.55
N ALA A 34 8.53 -8.47 0.27
CA ALA A 34 9.32 -7.65 -0.63
C ALA A 34 9.39 -6.17 -0.17
N TYR A 35 8.27 -5.64 0.31
CA TYR A 35 8.19 -4.26 0.81
C TYR A 35 8.95 -4.08 2.14
N ILE A 36 8.84 -5.05 3.06
CA ILE A 36 9.45 -4.98 4.39
C ILE A 36 10.96 -5.19 4.30
N LEU A 37 11.41 -6.15 3.51
CA LEU A 37 12.83 -6.49 3.39
C LEU A 37 13.60 -5.55 2.46
N GLN A 38 12.93 -4.83 1.55
CA GLN A 38 13.54 -3.85 0.63
C GLN A 38 14.76 -4.41 -0.14
N GLY A 39 14.74 -5.71 -0.46
CA GLY A 39 15.83 -6.40 -1.15
C GLY A 39 16.93 -6.94 -0.24
N GLU A 40 16.85 -6.80 1.08
CA GLU A 40 17.74 -7.49 2.02
C GLU A 40 17.47 -9.01 2.01
N GLU A 41 18.54 -9.79 2.22
CA GLU A 41 18.41 -11.22 2.48
C GLU A 41 17.72 -11.43 3.83
N GLY A 42 16.61 -12.21 3.84
CA GLY A 42 15.84 -12.41 5.05
C GLY A 42 14.58 -13.22 4.82
N SER A 43 13.67 -13.17 5.78
CA SER A 43 12.36 -13.83 5.69
C SER A 43 11.31 -13.02 6.42
N PHE A 44 10.09 -13.05 5.89
CA PHE A 44 8.90 -12.52 6.55
C PHE A 44 7.91 -13.63 6.82
N GLN A 45 7.47 -13.75 8.06
CA GLN A 45 6.46 -14.72 8.48
C GLN A 45 5.18 -13.99 8.84
N LEU A 46 4.14 -14.18 8.04
CA LEU A 46 2.81 -13.66 8.28
C LEU A 46 2.04 -14.64 9.18
N TYR A 47 1.53 -14.15 10.35
CA TYR A 47 0.75 -14.97 11.27
C TYR A 47 -0.74 -14.78 11.09
N ARG A 48 -1.16 -13.55 10.83
CA ARG A 48 -2.55 -13.16 10.64
C ARG A 48 -2.63 -12.00 9.67
N ILE A 49 -3.62 -12.00 8.80
CA ILE A 49 -3.99 -10.85 7.98
C ILE A 49 -5.51 -10.79 7.83
N GLU A 50 -6.05 -9.58 7.89
CA GLU A 50 -7.48 -9.32 7.76
C GLU A 50 -7.68 -8.06 6.91
N LYS A 51 -8.51 -8.17 5.87
CA LYS A 51 -8.94 -7.02 5.10
C LYS A 51 -9.97 -6.24 5.90
N ILE A 52 -9.70 -4.96 6.17
CA ILE A 52 -10.54 -4.10 7.00
C ILE A 52 -11.32 -3.06 6.21
N ASP A 53 -10.84 -2.68 5.00
CA ASP A 53 -11.48 -1.65 4.18
C ASP A 53 -11.07 -1.78 2.71
N SER A 54 -11.72 -0.96 1.87
CA SER A 54 -11.36 -0.77 0.47
C SER A 54 -11.65 0.68 0.05
N THR A 55 -10.74 1.24 -0.73
CA THR A 55 -10.86 2.61 -1.24
C THR A 55 -10.92 2.58 -2.77
N THR A 56 -11.91 3.26 -3.37
CA THR A 56 -12.00 3.45 -4.82
C THR A 56 -11.14 4.62 -5.27
N PHE A 57 -10.82 4.71 -6.57
CA PHE A 57 -10.14 5.88 -7.12
C PHE A 57 -10.93 7.16 -6.87
N ARG A 58 -12.26 7.14 -7.02
CA ARG A 58 -13.14 8.28 -6.71
C ARG A 58 -12.91 8.80 -5.29
N THR A 59 -12.98 7.92 -4.31
CA THR A 59 -12.79 8.28 -2.88
C THR A 59 -11.39 8.82 -2.62
N GLU A 60 -10.37 8.25 -3.27
CA GLU A 60 -9.00 8.72 -3.08
C GLU A 60 -8.77 10.09 -3.73
N PHE A 61 -9.30 10.35 -4.93
CA PHE A 61 -9.26 11.69 -5.54
C PHE A 61 -9.92 12.74 -4.65
N GLU A 62 -11.13 12.45 -4.13
CA GLU A 62 -11.85 13.36 -3.23
C GLU A 62 -11.04 13.65 -1.95
N ARG A 63 -10.40 12.63 -1.40
CA ARG A 63 -9.53 12.77 -0.23
C ARG A 63 -8.32 13.65 -0.53
N ARG A 64 -7.63 13.43 -1.66
CA ARG A 64 -6.49 14.28 -2.07
C ARG A 64 -6.92 15.71 -2.32
N GLN A 65 -8.01 15.91 -3.07
CA GLN A 65 -8.57 17.23 -3.30
C GLN A 65 -8.81 17.98 -1.98
N LYS A 66 -9.45 17.31 -1.02
CA LYS A 66 -9.73 17.90 0.30
C LYS A 66 -8.46 18.28 1.08
N VAL A 67 -7.43 17.46 1.01
CA VAL A 67 -6.12 17.77 1.65
C VAL A 67 -5.53 19.05 1.06
N TYR A 68 -5.55 19.20 -0.27
CA TYR A 68 -5.00 20.40 -0.92
C TYR A 68 -5.88 21.64 -0.74
N GLU A 69 -7.20 21.50 -0.67
CA GLU A 69 -8.10 22.60 -0.30
C GLU A 69 -7.77 23.16 1.10
N LEU A 70 -7.59 22.27 2.08
CA LEU A 70 -7.21 22.68 3.44
C LEU A 70 -5.84 23.34 3.46
N LYS A 71 -4.87 22.81 2.72
CA LYS A 71 -3.55 23.41 2.57
C LYS A 71 -3.63 24.80 1.95
N LEU A 72 -4.41 24.96 0.87
CA LEU A 72 -4.62 26.24 0.20
C LEU A 72 -5.21 27.30 1.16
N GLN A 73 -6.21 26.90 1.96
CA GLN A 73 -6.80 27.79 2.98
C GLN A 73 -5.77 28.22 4.02
N GLN A 74 -4.96 27.29 4.52
CA GLN A 74 -3.91 27.56 5.48
C GLN A 74 -2.84 28.51 4.93
N GLU A 75 -2.32 28.24 3.73
CA GLU A 75 -1.30 29.06 3.07
C GLU A 75 -1.83 30.47 2.77
N THR A 76 -3.09 30.58 2.33
CA THR A 76 -3.75 31.88 2.09
C THR A 76 -3.87 32.70 3.37
N LYS A 77 -4.24 32.08 4.48
CA LYS A 77 -4.31 32.76 5.79
C LYS A 77 -2.95 33.26 6.22
N LEU A 78 -1.90 32.44 6.13
CA LEU A 78 -0.54 32.81 6.48
C LEU A 78 0.00 33.93 5.57
N TYR A 79 -0.29 33.88 4.28
CA TYR A 79 0.06 34.92 3.32
C TYR A 79 -0.51 36.28 3.74
N GLN A 80 -1.82 36.34 4.06
CA GLN A 80 -2.49 37.56 4.51
C GLN A 80 -1.92 38.09 5.84
N GLU A 81 -1.65 37.20 6.79
CA GLU A 81 -1.04 37.53 8.06
C GLU A 81 0.34 38.18 7.89
N TYR A 82 1.23 37.59 7.09
CA TYR A 82 2.57 38.12 6.86
C TYR A 82 2.56 39.45 6.06
N LEU A 83 1.58 39.64 5.18
CA LEU A 83 1.37 40.93 4.52
C LEU A 83 1.01 42.01 5.54
N SER A 84 0.06 41.73 6.43
CA SER A 84 -0.37 42.69 7.47
C SER A 84 0.75 43.05 8.45
N GLN A 85 1.68 42.10 8.69
CA GLN A 85 2.87 42.31 9.54
C GLN A 85 4.04 42.99 8.80
N ASN A 86 3.85 43.37 7.53
CA ASN A 86 4.91 43.95 6.67
C ASN A 86 6.16 43.07 6.56
N LYS A 87 5.96 41.74 6.41
CA LYS A 87 7.01 40.72 6.26
C LYS A 87 7.02 40.14 4.83
N PRO A 88 7.51 40.86 3.82
CA PRO A 88 7.35 40.51 2.40
C PRO A 88 8.04 39.19 2.00
N LYS A 89 9.17 38.84 2.63
CA LYS A 89 9.86 37.56 2.34
C LYS A 89 9.01 36.36 2.75
N ASN A 90 8.38 36.41 3.92
CA ASN A 90 7.52 35.35 4.40
C ASN A 90 6.23 35.27 3.55
N ALA A 91 5.62 36.45 3.27
CA ALA A 91 4.46 36.51 2.38
C ALA A 91 4.77 35.87 1.00
N LYS A 92 5.91 36.17 0.40
CA LYS A 92 6.32 35.57 -0.87
C LYS A 92 6.38 34.05 -0.80
N ARG A 93 6.99 33.48 0.24
CA ARG A 93 7.06 32.01 0.44
C ARG A 93 5.67 31.37 0.42
N HIS A 94 4.71 31.98 1.12
CA HIS A 94 3.34 31.45 1.14
C HIS A 94 2.61 31.67 -0.19
N SER A 95 2.88 32.77 -0.91
CA SER A 95 2.41 32.95 -2.30
C SER A 95 2.90 31.84 -3.23
N ASP A 96 4.18 31.49 -3.17
CA ASP A 96 4.76 30.43 -3.97
C ASP A 96 4.13 29.05 -3.61
N ALA A 97 3.87 28.80 -2.32
CA ALA A 97 3.17 27.61 -1.85
C ALA A 97 1.71 27.53 -2.33
N ILE A 98 0.99 28.67 -2.37
CA ILE A 98 -0.35 28.79 -2.93
C ILE A 98 -0.34 28.39 -4.42
N LEU A 99 0.56 28.98 -5.21
CA LEU A 99 0.68 28.67 -6.64
C LEU A 99 0.93 27.18 -6.86
N ARG A 100 1.89 26.61 -6.12
CA ARG A 100 2.20 25.17 -6.23
C ARG A 100 1.00 24.30 -5.83
N THR A 101 0.25 24.67 -4.81
CA THR A 101 -0.96 23.95 -4.38
C THR A 101 -2.04 23.98 -5.47
N CYS A 102 -2.25 25.13 -6.11
CA CYS A 102 -3.18 25.26 -7.24
C CYS A 102 -2.75 24.41 -8.45
N GLU A 103 -1.46 24.35 -8.77
CA GLU A 103 -0.94 23.49 -9.83
C GLU A 103 -1.23 22.01 -9.56
N ILE A 104 -1.02 21.55 -8.32
CA ILE A 104 -1.31 20.18 -7.94
C ILE A 104 -2.82 19.89 -8.04
N MET A 105 -3.67 20.79 -7.57
CA MET A 105 -5.14 20.62 -7.67
C MET A 105 -5.60 20.52 -9.12
N ASN A 106 -5.11 21.39 -10.01
CA ASN A 106 -5.41 21.32 -11.44
C ASN A 106 -4.89 20.01 -12.07
N GLY A 107 -3.72 19.54 -11.65
CA GLY A 107 -3.16 18.26 -12.07
C GLY A 107 -4.02 17.08 -11.61
N LEU A 108 -4.52 17.10 -10.36
CA LEU A 108 -5.45 16.08 -9.85
C LEU A 108 -6.75 16.04 -10.65
N ASP A 109 -7.32 17.20 -11.01
CA ASP A 109 -8.53 17.27 -11.84
C ASP A 109 -8.26 16.67 -13.24
N SER A 110 -7.08 16.91 -13.80
CA SER A 110 -6.67 16.34 -15.09
C SER A 110 -6.49 14.83 -15.03
N LEU A 111 -5.84 14.30 -13.96
CA LEU A 111 -5.70 12.87 -13.74
C LEU A 111 -7.07 12.20 -13.55
N ARG A 112 -7.96 12.83 -12.76
CA ARG A 112 -9.33 12.34 -12.54
C ARG A 112 -10.12 12.25 -13.84
N ALA A 113 -10.05 13.28 -14.68
CA ALA A 113 -10.71 13.28 -15.99
C ALA A 113 -10.17 12.17 -16.92
N GLY A 114 -8.87 11.89 -16.86
CA GLY A 114 -8.24 10.78 -17.61
C GLY A 114 -8.63 9.39 -17.11
N MET A 115 -9.25 9.29 -15.92
CA MET A 115 -9.65 8.03 -15.27
C MET A 115 -11.15 7.90 -15.07
N GLU A 116 -11.98 8.69 -15.77
CA GLU A 116 -13.43 8.79 -15.50
C GLU A 116 -14.14 7.43 -15.51
N GLU A 117 -13.80 6.53 -16.44
CA GLU A 117 -14.37 5.18 -16.56
C GLU A 117 -13.94 4.24 -15.41
N ARG A 118 -12.85 4.55 -14.72
CA ARG A 118 -12.23 3.73 -13.67
C ARG A 118 -12.44 4.26 -12.26
N LEU A 119 -13.14 5.36 -12.10
CA LEU A 119 -13.29 6.02 -10.79
C LEU A 119 -13.90 5.12 -9.71
N ASP A 120 -14.76 4.19 -10.10
CA ASP A 120 -15.44 3.27 -9.18
C ASP A 120 -14.67 1.93 -9.00
N GLU A 121 -13.54 1.74 -9.69
CA GLU A 121 -12.64 0.62 -9.43
C GLU A 121 -11.93 0.80 -8.08
N ILE A 122 -11.55 -0.33 -7.48
CA ILE A 122 -10.78 -0.33 -6.24
C ILE A 122 -9.36 0.16 -6.53
N ALA A 123 -8.94 1.21 -5.85
CA ALA A 123 -7.58 1.73 -5.87
C ALA A 123 -6.68 0.89 -4.97
N TYR A 124 -7.14 0.57 -3.76
CA TYR A 124 -6.42 -0.27 -2.81
C TYR A 124 -7.35 -0.86 -1.74
N TYR A 125 -6.83 -1.89 -1.08
CA TYR A 125 -7.40 -2.52 0.10
C TYR A 125 -6.56 -2.17 1.32
N ASP A 126 -7.21 -1.94 2.45
CA ASP A 126 -6.56 -1.80 3.74
C ASP A 126 -6.61 -3.11 4.51
N TYR A 127 -5.48 -3.51 5.05
CA TYR A 127 -5.31 -4.72 5.85
C TYR A 127 -4.76 -4.38 7.23
N VAL A 128 -5.13 -5.19 8.21
CA VAL A 128 -4.42 -5.30 9.49
C VAL A 128 -3.72 -6.65 9.50
N PHE A 129 -2.46 -6.68 9.91
CA PHE A 129 -1.69 -7.91 9.95
C PHE A 129 -0.79 -8.01 11.18
N THR A 130 -0.45 -9.24 11.54
CA THR A 130 0.54 -9.58 12.56
C THR A 130 1.56 -10.47 11.90
N GLY A 131 2.85 -10.18 12.10
CA GLY A 131 3.92 -10.90 11.47
C GLY A 131 5.28 -10.58 12.09
N LYS A 132 6.32 -11.16 11.51
CA LYS A 132 7.70 -11.03 11.95
C LYS A 132 8.61 -11.01 10.74
N ALA A 133 9.52 -10.06 10.69
CA ALA A 133 10.59 -10.01 9.72
C ALA A 133 11.95 -10.24 10.40
N VAL A 134 12.80 -11.01 9.73
CA VAL A 134 14.17 -11.27 10.15
C VAL A 134 15.07 -11.10 8.93
N SER A 135 16.02 -10.19 8.99
CA SER A 135 17.11 -10.05 8.04
C SER A 135 18.44 -10.06 8.79
N ASP A 136 19.56 -10.04 8.07
CA ASP A 136 20.89 -10.00 8.69
C ASP A 136 21.12 -8.75 9.54
N SER A 137 20.43 -7.65 9.21
CA SER A 137 20.60 -6.34 9.86
C SER A 137 19.47 -5.98 10.82
N HIS A 138 18.26 -6.57 10.67
CA HIS A 138 17.05 -6.15 11.37
C HIS A 138 16.21 -7.32 11.86
N TYR A 139 15.60 -7.09 13.03
CA TYR A 139 14.52 -7.89 13.56
C TYR A 139 13.33 -6.98 13.83
N SER A 140 12.18 -7.27 13.25
CA SER A 140 10.97 -6.48 13.44
C SER A 140 9.77 -7.38 13.71
N GLU A 141 8.99 -7.03 14.73
CA GLU A 141 7.68 -7.62 15.02
C GLU A 141 6.58 -6.63 14.68
N PHE A 142 5.60 -7.10 13.94
CA PHE A 142 4.42 -6.35 13.54
C PHE A 142 3.22 -6.89 14.33
N GLN A 143 2.67 -6.10 15.23
CA GLN A 143 1.47 -6.45 15.99
C GLN A 143 0.34 -5.52 15.58
N ASP A 144 -0.68 -6.06 14.91
CA ASP A 144 -1.82 -5.32 14.37
C ASP A 144 -1.39 -4.11 13.50
N ALA A 145 -0.27 -4.26 12.78
CA ALA A 145 0.20 -3.27 11.84
C ALA A 145 -0.75 -3.17 10.64
N CYS A 146 -0.79 -2.01 10.02
CA CYS A 146 -1.68 -1.71 8.91
C CYS A 146 -0.93 -1.61 7.59
N ALA A 147 -1.53 -2.12 6.50
CA ALA A 147 -1.00 -2.03 5.14
C ALA A 147 -2.09 -1.58 4.16
N SER A 148 -1.75 -0.70 3.22
CA SER A 148 -2.57 -0.45 2.03
C SER A 148 -1.91 -1.12 0.83
N VAL A 149 -2.68 -1.94 0.09
CA VAL A 149 -2.19 -2.77 -1.00
C VAL A 149 -3.12 -2.66 -2.21
N THR A 150 -2.57 -2.45 -3.41
CA THR A 150 -3.36 -2.39 -4.65
C THR A 150 -3.94 -3.77 -5.01
N PRO A 151 -4.96 -3.83 -5.89
CA PRO A 151 -5.44 -5.10 -6.44
C PRO A 151 -4.37 -5.92 -7.17
N ALA A 152 -3.27 -5.30 -7.60
CA ALA A 152 -2.10 -5.96 -8.22
C ALA A 152 -1.06 -6.44 -7.20
N PHE A 153 -1.37 -6.41 -5.90
CA PHE A 153 -0.47 -6.75 -4.79
C PHE A 153 0.75 -5.83 -4.65
N GLU A 154 0.63 -4.58 -5.03
CA GLU A 154 1.66 -3.58 -4.75
C GLU A 154 1.37 -2.91 -3.40
N VAL A 155 2.32 -2.96 -2.47
CA VAL A 155 2.19 -2.31 -1.17
C VAL A 155 2.43 -0.81 -1.33
N ILE A 156 1.41 0.00 -1.01
CA ILE A 156 1.47 1.46 -1.07
C ILE A 156 2.16 2.02 0.17
N THR A 157 1.82 1.48 1.34
CA THR A 157 2.36 1.92 2.62
C THR A 157 2.12 0.90 3.72
N LEU A 158 2.99 0.95 4.73
CA LEU A 158 2.79 0.34 6.04
C LEU A 158 2.66 1.44 7.09
N ALA A 159 1.85 1.20 8.12
CA ALA A 159 1.66 2.10 9.24
C ALA A 159 1.36 1.31 10.52
N GLU A 160 1.73 1.87 11.67
CA GLU A 160 1.36 1.34 12.98
C GLU A 160 -0.10 1.65 13.32
N ASP A 161 -0.64 2.75 12.80
CA ASP A 161 -2.00 3.21 13.06
C ASP A 161 -2.77 3.36 11.74
N ARG A 162 -4.00 2.83 11.70
CA ARG A 162 -4.90 2.90 10.54
C ARG A 162 -5.08 4.33 9.97
N LYS A 163 -5.11 5.35 10.85
CA LYS A 163 -5.25 6.76 10.41
C LYS A 163 -4.10 7.23 9.52
N ASP A 164 -2.93 6.60 9.62
CA ASP A 164 -1.74 6.98 8.88
C ASP A 164 -1.68 6.34 7.48
N LEU A 165 -2.41 5.25 7.23
CA LEU A 165 -2.52 4.60 5.91
C LEU A 165 -2.92 5.58 4.82
N HIS A 166 -3.91 6.43 5.11
CA HIS A 166 -4.45 7.34 4.11
C HIS A 166 -3.50 8.49 3.72
N LYS A 167 -2.39 8.67 4.43
CA LYS A 167 -1.40 9.69 4.07
C LYS A 167 -0.73 9.39 2.72
N ALA A 168 -0.44 8.14 2.46
CA ALA A 168 0.23 7.68 1.25
C ALA A 168 -0.72 7.21 0.13
N GLY A 169 -2.04 7.16 0.37
CA GLY A 169 -3.03 6.60 -0.57
C GLY A 169 -3.00 7.21 -1.98
N GLY A 170 -2.56 8.46 -2.11
CA GLY A 170 -2.38 9.09 -3.42
C GLY A 170 -1.43 8.33 -4.36
N ARG A 171 -0.50 7.53 -3.83
CA ARG A 171 0.39 6.67 -4.63
C ARG A 171 -0.36 5.64 -5.47
N ALA A 172 -1.58 5.26 -5.08
CA ALA A 172 -2.43 4.40 -5.88
C ALA A 172 -2.96 5.07 -7.16
N ILE A 173 -2.95 6.40 -7.23
CA ILE A 173 -3.42 7.15 -8.40
C ILE A 173 -2.29 7.19 -9.43
N PRO A 174 -2.47 6.61 -10.64
CA PRO A 174 -1.48 6.69 -11.70
C PRO A 174 -1.12 8.14 -12.04
N GLY A 175 0.18 8.46 -12.07
CA GLY A 175 0.67 9.80 -12.37
C GLY A 175 0.70 10.78 -11.18
N TYR A 176 0.23 10.40 -9.99
CA TYR A 176 0.21 11.30 -8.85
C TYR A 176 1.61 11.68 -8.35
N LEU A 177 2.54 10.73 -8.29
CA LEU A 177 3.93 11.03 -7.87
C LEU A 177 4.63 11.97 -8.85
N GLN A 178 4.43 11.77 -10.15
CA GLN A 178 4.96 12.67 -11.19
C GLN A 178 4.39 14.09 -11.04
N LEU A 179 3.10 14.21 -10.72
CA LEU A 179 2.46 15.50 -10.44
C LEU A 179 3.12 16.22 -9.25
N LEU A 180 3.56 15.48 -8.24
CA LEU A 180 4.28 16.02 -7.10
C LEU A 180 5.74 16.40 -7.42
N GLY A 181 6.27 15.99 -8.57
CA GLY A 181 7.69 16.13 -8.94
C GLY A 181 8.57 15.16 -8.16
N LYS A 182 8.01 14.02 -7.76
CA LYS A 182 8.72 12.91 -7.12
C LYS A 182 8.78 11.75 -8.11
N ASP A 183 9.97 11.30 -8.43
CA ASP A 183 10.15 10.03 -9.12
C ASP A 183 9.77 8.90 -8.15
N ALA A 184 9.22 7.81 -8.67
CA ALA A 184 8.64 6.72 -7.87
C ALA A 184 9.63 6.00 -6.95
N GLU A 185 10.92 6.34 -7.02
CA GLU A 185 12.03 5.69 -6.34
C GLU A 185 12.55 6.45 -5.10
N GLU A 186 12.01 7.63 -4.75
CA GLU A 186 12.59 8.49 -3.70
C GLU A 186 11.76 8.57 -2.39
N GLU A 187 10.89 7.60 -2.10
CA GLU A 187 10.23 7.55 -0.77
C GLU A 187 10.37 6.22 -0.07
#